data_97ea7c4756f7bb2945777f5d839abd15
#
_entry.id   97ea7c4756f7bb2945777f5d839abd15
#
_cell.length_a   1.000
_cell.length_b   1.000
_cell.length_c   1.000
_cell.angle_alpha   90.00
_cell.angle_beta   90.00
_cell.angle_gamma   90.00
#
_symmetry.space_group_name_H-M   'P 1'
#
loop_
_entity.id
_entity.type
_entity.pdbx_description
1 polymer ?
#
loop_
_entity_poly.entity_id
_entity_poly.type
_entity_poly.pdbx_seq_one_letter_code
_entity_poly.pdbx_strand_id
1 'polypeptide(L)'
;VSGESMSPSSAVVLPILSAVEPTPPMPSRRLPAWLRQNLAPGGGHAETAHLIAELKLETVCSSAKCPNRLECWSQRTATFMILGNVCTRPCGFCSVPKGKTEELELDEPERVAEAARRLGLKHVVITSVTRDDLADGGAEHFRQTVDAVRAATGATIEVLVPDFLGKEGALERLMEAKPDVFNHNTETVPRLYRTVRGRKSVYAWTLCLLADAKRLSPEVKTKSGLMLGLGETRDELLDVFADLVDHGVDYLTLGQYLQPTLDALPVERYVPPEEFVELGEIAKSMGFKKVASGPLVRSSYHARDMAQDGRVA
;
A
#
# COMPACT_ATOMS: atom_id res chain seq x y z
N VAL A 1 -69.55 27.38 -53.86
CA VAL A 1 -68.79 28.07 -52.81
C VAL A 1 -68.41 27.04 -51.78
N SER A 2 -67.16 26.58 -51.81
CA SER A 2 -66.54 25.54 -51.02
C SER A 2 -65.88 26.15 -49.81
N GLY A 3 -66.29 25.68 -48.61
CA GLY A 3 -65.62 26.05 -47.34
C GLY A 3 -64.64 24.95 -46.93
N GLU A 4 -63.39 25.29 -46.91
CA GLU A 4 -62.31 24.45 -46.36
C GLU A 4 -62.27 24.55 -44.83
N SER A 5 -62.37 23.44 -44.16
CA SER A 5 -62.21 23.29 -42.72
C SER A 5 -60.73 23.15 -42.33
N MET A 6 -60.21 24.11 -41.61
CA MET A 6 -58.87 24.02 -41.00
C MET A 6 -58.89 23.05 -39.85
N SER A 7 -58.01 22.05 -39.90
CA SER A 7 -57.68 21.14 -38.81
C SER A 7 -56.82 21.81 -37.68
N PRO A 8 -57.00 21.50 -36.42
CA PRO A 8 -56.16 22.09 -35.36
C PRO A 8 -54.76 21.45 -35.32
N SER A 9 -53.79 22.31 -35.20
CA SER A 9 -52.34 22.03 -35.07
C SER A 9 -52.08 21.16 -33.82
N SER A 10 -51.41 20.01 -34.01
CA SER A 10 -50.94 19.14 -32.93
C SER A 10 -49.81 19.80 -32.16
N ALA A 11 -50.06 20.15 -30.92
CA ALA A 11 -49.03 20.62 -29.99
C ALA A 11 -48.06 19.47 -29.66
N VAL A 12 -46.79 19.65 -30.01
CA VAL A 12 -45.70 18.75 -29.62
C VAL A 12 -45.36 19.02 -28.16
N VAL A 13 -45.73 18.07 -27.29
CA VAL A 13 -45.31 18.09 -25.88
C VAL A 13 -43.85 17.59 -25.82
N LEU A 14 -42.91 18.48 -25.55
CA LEU A 14 -41.52 18.11 -25.28
C LEU A 14 -41.44 17.42 -23.90
N PRO A 15 -40.72 16.27 -23.78
CA PRO A 15 -40.56 15.63 -22.48
C PRO A 15 -39.74 16.55 -21.53
N ILE A 16 -40.30 16.73 -20.33
CA ILE A 16 -39.62 17.41 -19.24
C ILE A 16 -38.38 16.58 -18.92
N LEU A 17 -37.20 17.13 -19.16
CA LEU A 17 -35.92 16.56 -18.72
C LEU A 17 -36.00 16.33 -17.23
N SER A 18 -35.87 15.05 -16.82
CA SER A 18 -35.75 14.63 -15.42
C SER A 18 -34.67 15.48 -14.73
N ALA A 19 -34.98 15.95 -13.53
CA ALA A 19 -34.05 16.69 -12.72
C ALA A 19 -32.72 15.92 -12.61
N VAL A 20 -31.65 16.52 -13.07
CA VAL A 20 -30.30 16.02 -12.84
C VAL A 20 -30.09 16.02 -11.32
N GLU A 21 -29.91 14.84 -10.74
CA GLU A 21 -29.54 14.75 -9.34
C GLU A 21 -28.29 15.61 -9.09
N PRO A 22 -28.26 16.42 -8.03
CA PRO A 22 -27.12 17.25 -7.75
C PRO A 22 -25.89 16.38 -7.54
N THR A 23 -24.86 16.55 -8.39
CA THR A 23 -23.54 15.93 -8.22
C THR A 23 -23.08 16.20 -6.80
N PRO A 24 -22.67 15.18 -6.02
CA PRO A 24 -22.18 15.41 -4.67
C PRO A 24 -21.03 16.43 -4.70
N PRO A 25 -20.95 17.34 -3.72
CA PRO A 25 -19.93 18.37 -3.70
C PRO A 25 -18.55 17.73 -3.70
N MET A 26 -17.67 18.16 -4.62
CA MET A 26 -16.28 17.74 -4.65
C MET A 26 -15.66 17.88 -3.25
N PRO A 27 -14.93 16.88 -2.75
CA PRO A 27 -14.34 16.95 -1.42
C PRO A 27 -13.48 18.21 -1.30
N SER A 28 -13.62 18.91 -0.18
CA SER A 28 -12.85 20.12 0.11
C SER A 28 -11.35 19.83 -0.07
N ARG A 29 -10.60 20.69 -0.76
CA ARG A 29 -9.13 20.60 -0.89
C ARG A 29 -8.40 20.68 0.47
N ARG A 30 -9.10 21.02 1.57
CA ARG A 30 -8.53 21.08 2.92
C ARG A 30 -8.68 19.71 3.60
N LEU A 31 -7.56 19.19 4.10
CA LEU A 31 -7.56 17.97 4.89
C LEU A 31 -8.44 18.15 6.14
N PRO A 32 -9.30 17.18 6.47
CA PRO A 32 -10.01 17.12 7.74
C PRO A 32 -9.06 17.25 8.95
N ALA A 33 -9.61 17.66 10.10
CA ALA A 33 -8.80 17.88 11.30
C ALA A 33 -8.02 16.64 11.74
N TRP A 34 -8.63 15.45 11.63
CA TRP A 34 -8.04 14.16 12.02
C TRP A 34 -6.92 13.67 11.12
N LEU A 35 -6.71 14.26 9.94
CA LEU A 35 -5.60 13.99 9.04
C LEU A 35 -4.45 14.99 9.15
N ARG A 36 -4.58 15.98 10.02
CA ARG A 36 -3.53 16.98 10.25
C ARG A 36 -2.57 16.44 11.29
N GLN A 37 -1.31 16.35 10.92
CA GLN A 37 -0.26 15.96 11.86
C GLN A 37 0.32 17.18 12.56
N ASN A 38 0.61 17.04 13.83
CA ASN A 38 1.44 17.99 14.57
C ASN A 38 2.90 17.69 14.24
N LEU A 39 3.71 18.73 14.07
CA LEU A 39 5.14 18.58 13.92
C LEU A 39 5.71 17.93 15.19
N ALA A 40 6.25 16.73 15.08
CA ALA A 40 6.89 16.09 16.21
C ALA A 40 8.23 16.79 16.52
N PRO A 41 8.46 17.27 17.75
CA PRO A 41 9.77 17.76 18.15
C PRO A 41 10.70 16.58 18.34
N GLY A 42 11.79 16.49 17.53
CA GLY A 42 12.80 15.43 17.70
C GLY A 42 13.99 15.58 16.76
N GLY A 43 15.21 15.44 17.30
CA GLY A 43 16.46 15.55 16.55
C GLY A 43 16.77 14.35 15.61
N GLY A 44 16.12 13.20 15.81
CA GLY A 44 16.40 11.98 15.06
C GLY A 44 16.08 12.04 13.55
N HIS A 45 15.18 12.97 13.14
CA HIS A 45 14.85 13.12 11.72
C HIS A 45 16.08 13.52 10.87
N ALA A 46 16.86 14.50 11.33
CA ALA A 46 18.05 14.94 10.59
C ALA A 46 19.13 13.84 10.51
N GLU A 47 19.32 13.09 11.60
CA GLU A 47 20.26 11.96 11.64
C GLU A 47 19.84 10.86 10.65
N THR A 48 18.54 10.49 10.65
CA THR A 48 18.01 9.49 9.74
C THR A 48 18.14 9.96 8.28
N ALA A 49 17.78 11.23 8.00
CA ALA A 49 17.90 11.80 6.66
C ALA A 49 19.35 11.81 6.17
N HIS A 50 20.30 12.19 7.04
CA HIS A 50 21.71 12.20 6.71
C HIS A 50 22.24 10.80 6.41
N LEU A 51 21.90 9.82 7.24
CA LEU A 51 22.30 8.43 7.04
C LEU A 51 21.78 7.84 5.73
N ILE A 52 20.51 8.06 5.43
CA ILE A 52 19.89 7.60 4.17
C ILE A 52 20.63 8.22 2.96
N ALA A 53 20.92 9.52 3.01
CA ALA A 53 21.66 10.22 1.95
C ALA A 53 23.11 9.75 1.83
N GLU A 54 23.83 9.59 2.95
CA GLU A 54 25.22 9.10 3.02
C GLU A 54 25.34 7.72 2.35
N LEU A 55 24.42 6.81 2.66
CA LEU A 55 24.40 5.45 2.12
C LEU A 55 23.70 5.36 0.76
N LYS A 56 23.27 6.46 0.16
CA LYS A 56 22.57 6.53 -1.14
C LYS A 56 21.40 5.56 -1.21
N LEU A 57 20.58 5.52 -0.16
CA LEU A 57 19.45 4.62 -0.07
C LEU A 57 18.15 5.34 -0.42
N GLU A 58 17.24 4.60 -1.03
CA GLU A 58 15.89 5.05 -1.27
C GLU A 58 14.94 4.58 -0.15
N THR A 59 13.90 5.36 0.11
CA THR A 59 12.86 5.00 1.07
C THR A 59 11.48 5.28 0.51
N VAL A 60 10.53 4.38 0.77
CA VAL A 60 9.14 4.63 0.44
C VAL A 60 8.58 5.85 1.20
N CYS A 61 9.16 6.18 2.36
CA CYS A 61 8.78 7.35 3.15
C CYS A 61 8.95 8.66 2.35
N SER A 62 10.00 8.77 1.54
CA SER A 62 10.25 9.91 0.66
C SER A 62 9.51 9.78 -0.65
N SER A 63 9.65 8.66 -1.35
CA SER A 63 9.14 8.46 -2.72
C SER A 63 7.62 8.40 -2.77
N ALA A 64 6.94 7.86 -1.74
CA ALA A 64 5.49 7.87 -1.62
C ALA A 64 4.93 9.12 -0.92
N LYS A 65 5.76 10.12 -0.58
CA LYS A 65 5.35 11.34 0.15
C LYS A 65 4.56 11.00 1.43
N CYS A 66 5.04 10.02 2.20
CA CYS A 66 4.37 9.50 3.37
C CYS A 66 4.12 10.61 4.41
N PRO A 67 2.89 10.80 4.91
CA PRO A 67 2.61 11.81 5.92
C PRO A 67 3.37 11.54 7.22
N ASN A 68 3.62 10.28 7.57
CA ASN A 68 4.26 9.88 8.84
C ASN A 68 5.79 10.00 8.83
N ARG A 69 6.40 10.46 7.72
CA ARG A 69 7.86 10.50 7.59
C ARG A 69 8.56 11.24 8.72
N LEU A 70 8.04 12.42 9.11
CA LEU A 70 8.65 13.22 10.18
C LEU A 70 8.67 12.46 11.50
N GLU A 71 7.57 11.83 11.86
CA GLU A 71 7.43 11.02 13.08
C GLU A 71 8.35 9.81 13.04
N CYS A 72 8.24 8.96 12.00
CA CYS A 72 9.03 7.75 11.87
C CYS A 72 10.54 8.03 11.89
N TRP A 73 10.99 9.04 11.13
CA TRP A 73 12.42 9.38 11.07
C TRP A 73 12.92 10.00 12.36
N SER A 74 12.08 10.73 13.10
CA SER A 74 12.43 11.22 14.45
C SER A 74 12.64 10.08 15.44
N GLN A 75 12.00 8.95 15.20
CA GLN A 75 12.13 7.69 15.95
C GLN A 75 13.21 6.76 15.34
N ARG A 76 14.02 7.27 14.42
CA ARG A 76 15.06 6.49 13.70
C ARG A 76 14.51 5.27 12.97
N THR A 77 13.26 5.36 12.45
CA THR A 77 12.60 4.30 11.71
C THR A 77 12.37 4.71 10.27
N ALA A 78 12.77 3.87 9.32
CA ALA A 78 12.56 4.05 7.90
C ALA A 78 12.15 2.73 7.25
N THR A 79 11.41 2.81 6.12
CA THR A 79 11.11 1.67 5.25
C THR A 79 11.99 1.79 4.02
N PHE A 80 12.92 0.86 3.87
CA PHE A 80 13.86 0.85 2.75
C PHE A 80 13.15 0.44 1.46
N MET A 81 13.44 1.15 0.37
CA MET A 81 12.93 0.84 -0.96
C MET A 81 14.11 0.47 -1.85
N ILE A 82 14.21 -0.80 -2.19
CA ILE A 82 15.30 -1.38 -2.99
C ILE A 82 14.96 -1.46 -4.47
N LEU A 83 15.93 -1.85 -5.29
CA LEU A 83 15.81 -2.02 -6.74
C LEU A 83 15.69 -0.68 -7.49
N GLY A 84 16.17 0.41 -6.87
CA GLY A 84 16.15 1.76 -7.42
C GLY A 84 14.86 2.53 -7.12
N ASN A 85 14.65 3.65 -7.84
CA ASN A 85 13.57 4.59 -7.57
C ASN A 85 12.60 4.79 -8.76
N VAL A 86 12.71 3.98 -9.82
CA VAL A 86 11.83 4.03 -11.01
C VAL A 86 11.07 2.72 -11.14
N CYS A 87 9.74 2.79 -11.18
CA CYS A 87 8.85 1.64 -11.22
C CYS A 87 8.42 1.33 -12.67
N THR A 88 8.28 0.04 -13.01
CA THR A 88 7.77 -0.41 -14.31
C THR A 88 6.24 -0.37 -14.43
N ARG A 89 5.51 -0.07 -13.32
CA ARG A 89 4.04 -0.10 -13.30
C ARG A 89 3.42 1.26 -12.97
N PRO A 90 2.35 1.65 -13.69
CA PRO A 90 1.67 2.92 -13.51
C PRO A 90 0.48 2.83 -12.54
N CYS A 91 0.70 2.45 -11.28
CA CYS A 91 -0.37 2.48 -10.28
C CYS A 91 -0.89 3.90 -10.08
N GLY A 92 -2.23 4.08 -10.14
CA GLY A 92 -2.87 5.39 -10.12
C GLY A 92 -2.77 6.13 -8.77
N PHE A 93 -2.49 5.42 -7.70
CA PHE A 93 -2.36 5.99 -6.35
C PHE A 93 -0.93 6.39 -5.98
N CYS A 94 0.08 5.97 -6.77
CA CYS A 94 1.48 5.99 -6.36
C CYS A 94 2.25 7.15 -6.99
N SER A 95 3.09 7.83 -6.21
CA SER A 95 3.95 8.94 -6.65
C SER A 95 5.37 8.53 -7.03
N VAL A 96 5.71 7.25 -6.93
CA VAL A 96 7.01 6.76 -7.39
C VAL A 96 7.15 7.02 -8.89
N PRO A 97 8.29 7.56 -9.37
CA PRO A 97 8.55 7.76 -10.78
C PRO A 97 8.36 6.48 -11.60
N LYS A 98 7.84 6.62 -12.82
CA LYS A 98 7.49 5.51 -13.72
C LYS A 98 8.30 5.62 -15.00
N GLY A 99 8.86 4.53 -15.50
CA GLY A 99 9.62 4.57 -16.74
C GLY A 99 10.67 3.50 -16.90
N LYS A 100 11.75 3.87 -17.62
CA LYS A 100 12.91 3.02 -17.79
C LYS A 100 13.69 2.97 -16.48
N THR A 101 13.89 1.76 -15.99
CA THR A 101 14.62 1.48 -14.75
C THR A 101 16.14 1.60 -14.96
N GLU A 102 16.85 1.83 -13.86
CA GLU A 102 18.30 1.82 -13.82
C GLU A 102 18.84 0.40 -13.64
N GLU A 103 20.15 0.23 -13.81
CA GLU A 103 20.84 -1.01 -13.51
C GLU A 103 20.80 -1.27 -12.00
N LEU A 104 20.90 -2.56 -11.62
CA LEU A 104 20.91 -2.94 -10.21
C LEU A 104 22.22 -2.54 -9.56
N GLU A 105 22.13 -1.93 -8.40
CA GLU A 105 23.27 -1.66 -7.52
C GLU A 105 23.53 -2.90 -6.66
N LEU A 106 24.55 -3.66 -7.02
CA LEU A 106 24.84 -4.94 -6.36
C LEU A 106 25.24 -4.83 -4.90
N ASP A 107 25.68 -3.64 -4.46
CA ASP A 107 26.06 -3.31 -3.08
C ASP A 107 24.89 -2.73 -2.25
N GLU A 108 23.68 -2.60 -2.84
CA GLU A 108 22.51 -2.08 -2.13
C GLU A 108 22.13 -2.93 -0.90
N PRO A 109 22.15 -4.29 -0.94
CA PRO A 109 21.88 -5.12 0.23
C PRO A 109 22.76 -4.80 1.44
N GLU A 110 24.08 -4.62 1.25
CA GLU A 110 25.04 -4.29 2.31
C GLU A 110 24.80 -2.88 2.85
N ARG A 111 24.46 -1.90 1.99
CA ARG A 111 24.14 -0.53 2.40
C ARG A 111 22.86 -0.48 3.23
N VAL A 112 21.85 -1.26 2.88
CA VAL A 112 20.60 -1.41 3.67
C VAL A 112 20.91 -2.03 5.03
N ALA A 113 21.72 -3.08 5.06
CA ALA A 113 22.12 -3.75 6.28
C ALA A 113 22.89 -2.79 7.22
N GLU A 114 23.83 -1.99 6.67
CA GLU A 114 24.57 -0.98 7.43
C GLU A 114 23.65 0.12 7.98
N ALA A 115 22.68 0.59 7.18
CA ALA A 115 21.70 1.56 7.66
C ALA A 115 20.86 0.99 8.81
N ALA A 116 20.37 -0.23 8.67
CA ALA A 116 19.59 -0.91 9.71
C ALA A 116 20.37 -1.08 11.02
N ARG A 117 21.66 -1.44 10.91
CA ARG A 117 22.58 -1.56 12.03
C ARG A 117 22.84 -0.21 12.72
N ARG A 118 23.15 0.85 11.96
CA ARG A 118 23.44 2.19 12.51
C ARG A 118 22.21 2.85 13.14
N LEU A 119 21.01 2.61 12.59
CA LEU A 119 19.75 3.06 13.18
C LEU A 119 19.34 2.23 14.41
N GLY A 120 19.98 1.08 14.65
CA GLY A 120 19.65 0.18 15.76
C GLY A 120 18.27 -0.45 15.65
N LEU A 121 17.82 -0.71 14.41
CA LEU A 121 16.48 -1.22 14.16
C LEU A 121 16.28 -2.61 14.77
N LYS A 122 15.12 -2.82 15.37
CA LYS A 122 14.66 -4.12 15.90
C LYS A 122 13.67 -4.80 14.97
N HIS A 123 13.12 -4.05 14.04
CA HIS A 123 12.26 -4.52 12.97
C HIS A 123 12.59 -3.70 11.71
N VAL A 124 12.86 -4.39 10.61
CA VAL A 124 13.25 -3.78 9.34
C VAL A 124 12.19 -4.09 8.29
N VAL A 125 11.65 -3.06 7.67
CA VAL A 125 10.74 -3.21 6.53
C VAL A 125 11.48 -2.90 5.25
N ILE A 126 11.49 -3.86 4.33
CA ILE A 126 12.11 -3.79 3.00
C ILE A 126 11.00 -3.85 1.96
N THR A 127 10.93 -2.86 1.10
CA THR A 127 10.03 -2.85 -0.06
C THR A 127 10.81 -2.54 -1.32
N SER A 128 10.16 -2.53 -2.46
CA SER A 128 10.81 -2.20 -3.74
C SER A 128 9.89 -1.45 -4.68
N VAL A 129 10.47 -0.88 -5.73
CA VAL A 129 9.75 -0.60 -6.98
C VAL A 129 9.46 -1.92 -7.69
N THR A 130 8.46 -1.95 -8.58
CA THR A 130 8.26 -3.13 -9.43
C THR A 130 9.27 -3.15 -10.56
N ARG A 131 9.89 -4.32 -10.79
CA ARG A 131 10.92 -4.58 -11.79
C ARG A 131 10.47 -5.70 -12.72
N ASP A 132 9.40 -5.45 -13.50
CA ASP A 132 8.91 -6.41 -14.52
C ASP A 132 9.97 -6.72 -15.59
N ASP A 133 10.97 -5.86 -15.72
CA ASP A 133 12.11 -5.95 -16.63
C ASP A 133 13.15 -7.02 -16.22
N LEU A 134 13.26 -7.33 -14.91
CA LEU A 134 14.16 -8.37 -14.42
C LEU A 134 13.57 -9.77 -14.61
N ALA A 135 14.41 -10.76 -14.85
CA ALA A 135 13.97 -12.13 -15.11
C ALA A 135 13.16 -12.74 -13.95
N ASP A 136 13.54 -12.43 -12.71
CA ASP A 136 12.89 -12.89 -11.46
C ASP A 136 12.04 -11.81 -10.79
N GLY A 137 11.85 -10.64 -11.42
CA GLY A 137 11.14 -9.52 -10.82
C GLY A 137 11.83 -8.87 -9.61
N GLY A 138 13.10 -9.19 -9.35
CA GLY A 138 13.91 -8.70 -8.25
C GLY A 138 13.90 -9.60 -7.01
N ALA A 139 13.38 -10.82 -7.10
CA ALA A 139 13.26 -11.75 -5.97
C ALA A 139 14.61 -12.11 -5.34
N GLU A 140 15.65 -12.34 -6.15
CA GLU A 140 17.00 -12.61 -5.67
C GLU A 140 17.60 -11.44 -4.91
N HIS A 141 17.36 -10.22 -5.38
CA HIS A 141 17.84 -9.02 -4.68
C HIS A 141 17.15 -8.80 -3.32
N PHE A 142 15.84 -9.11 -3.24
CA PHE A 142 15.14 -9.19 -1.95
C PHE A 142 15.77 -10.21 -1.02
N ARG A 143 16.04 -11.44 -1.52
CA ARG A 143 16.67 -12.50 -0.74
C ARG A 143 18.03 -12.04 -0.18
N GLN A 144 18.90 -11.49 -1.03
CA GLN A 144 20.21 -10.98 -0.62
C GLN A 144 20.08 -9.87 0.43
N THR A 145 19.14 -8.95 0.27
CA THR A 145 18.91 -7.85 1.23
C THR A 145 18.44 -8.38 2.58
N VAL A 146 17.51 -9.36 2.60
CA VAL A 146 17.06 -10.01 3.83
C VAL A 146 18.21 -10.70 4.55
N ASP A 147 19.04 -11.45 3.81
CA ASP A 147 20.20 -12.18 4.37
C ASP A 147 21.23 -11.20 4.95
N ALA A 148 21.57 -10.13 4.23
CA ALA A 148 22.52 -9.11 4.68
C ALA A 148 22.02 -8.39 5.95
N VAL A 149 20.74 -7.98 5.98
CA VAL A 149 20.14 -7.32 7.16
C VAL A 149 20.12 -8.27 8.36
N ARG A 150 19.76 -9.53 8.17
CA ARG A 150 19.72 -10.54 9.24
C ARG A 150 21.11 -10.79 9.82
N ALA A 151 22.12 -10.90 8.98
CA ALA A 151 23.51 -11.08 9.42
C ALA A 151 24.03 -9.88 10.22
N ALA A 152 23.61 -8.65 9.88
CA ALA A 152 24.11 -7.43 10.49
C ALA A 152 23.37 -7.02 11.77
N THR A 153 22.12 -7.43 11.99
CA THR A 153 21.27 -6.80 13.02
C THR A 153 20.56 -7.76 13.99
N GLY A 154 20.24 -8.97 13.62
CA GLY A 154 19.34 -9.84 14.36
C GLY A 154 17.90 -9.29 14.52
N ALA A 155 17.52 -8.29 13.72
CA ALA A 155 16.16 -7.73 13.70
C ALA A 155 15.17 -8.69 13.05
N THR A 156 13.88 -8.57 13.38
CA THR A 156 12.82 -9.16 12.59
C THR A 156 12.68 -8.42 11.26
N ILE A 157 12.37 -9.14 10.19
CA ILE A 157 12.36 -8.59 8.82
C ILE A 157 10.98 -8.78 8.18
N GLU A 158 10.38 -7.69 7.77
CA GLU A 158 9.19 -7.66 6.94
C GLU A 158 9.58 -7.28 5.50
N VAL A 159 9.09 -8.07 4.54
CA VAL A 159 9.21 -7.75 3.12
C VAL A 159 7.84 -7.33 2.59
N LEU A 160 7.75 -6.16 1.94
CA LEU A 160 6.57 -5.71 1.20
C LEU A 160 6.89 -5.81 -0.29
N VAL A 161 6.39 -6.86 -0.92
CA VAL A 161 6.80 -7.28 -2.26
C VAL A 161 5.81 -6.89 -3.35
N PRO A 162 6.27 -6.75 -4.63
CA PRO A 162 5.39 -6.76 -5.78
C PRO A 162 4.84 -8.19 -6.02
N ASP A 163 3.95 -8.36 -7.01
CA ASP A 163 3.42 -9.68 -7.40
C ASP A 163 4.40 -10.48 -8.30
N PHE A 164 5.61 -9.97 -8.52
CA PHE A 164 6.64 -10.52 -9.40
C PHE A 164 6.16 -10.83 -10.83
N LEU A 165 4.99 -10.34 -11.22
CA LEU A 165 4.31 -10.65 -12.48
C LEU A 165 4.07 -12.18 -12.67
N GLY A 166 3.94 -12.93 -11.60
CA GLY A 166 3.78 -14.38 -11.62
C GLY A 166 4.97 -15.15 -12.20
N LYS A 167 6.19 -14.57 -12.13
CA LYS A 167 7.40 -15.21 -12.64
C LYS A 167 7.72 -16.47 -11.85
N GLU A 168 7.94 -17.56 -12.57
CA GLU A 168 8.22 -18.88 -12.00
C GLU A 168 9.47 -18.85 -11.10
N GLY A 169 9.37 -19.43 -9.92
CA GLY A 169 10.45 -19.51 -8.94
C GLY A 169 10.78 -18.22 -8.19
N ALA A 170 10.13 -17.10 -8.52
CA ALA A 170 10.44 -15.80 -7.88
C ALA A 170 10.05 -15.79 -6.39
N LEU A 171 8.85 -16.27 -6.06
CA LEU A 171 8.40 -16.36 -4.68
C LEU A 171 9.27 -17.34 -3.88
N GLU A 172 9.52 -18.52 -4.42
CA GLU A 172 10.37 -19.55 -3.81
C GLU A 172 11.76 -19.00 -3.49
N ARG A 173 12.36 -18.28 -4.45
CA ARG A 173 13.67 -17.66 -4.29
C ARG A 173 13.71 -16.67 -3.14
N LEU A 174 12.72 -15.80 -3.02
CA LEU A 174 12.64 -14.86 -1.89
C LEU A 174 12.42 -15.59 -0.57
N MET A 175 11.53 -16.60 -0.54
CA MET A 175 11.19 -17.33 0.67
C MET A 175 12.35 -18.19 1.22
N GLU A 176 13.41 -18.48 0.44
CA GLU A 176 14.65 -19.07 0.95
C GLU A 176 15.26 -18.22 2.07
N ALA A 177 15.15 -16.89 2.03
CA ALA A 177 15.64 -15.98 3.08
C ALA A 177 14.79 -15.98 4.35
N LYS A 178 13.62 -16.64 4.36
CA LYS A 178 12.72 -16.79 5.51
C LYS A 178 12.41 -15.45 6.20
N PRO A 179 11.77 -14.49 5.53
CA PRO A 179 11.33 -13.27 6.19
C PRO A 179 10.36 -13.59 7.34
N ASP A 180 10.34 -12.77 8.39
CA ASP A 180 9.44 -12.97 9.54
C ASP A 180 7.99 -12.59 9.18
N VAL A 181 7.84 -11.55 8.32
CA VAL A 181 6.55 -11.12 7.80
C VAL A 181 6.65 -10.97 6.27
N PHE A 182 5.74 -11.65 5.56
CA PHE A 182 5.54 -11.53 4.13
C PHE A 182 4.31 -10.65 3.85
N ASN A 183 4.53 -9.49 3.29
CA ASN A 183 3.50 -8.50 3.02
C ASN A 183 3.35 -8.28 1.51
N HIS A 184 2.11 -8.35 1.04
CA HIS A 184 1.72 -7.91 -0.29
C HIS A 184 0.37 -7.20 -0.20
N ASN A 185 0.35 -5.90 -0.46
CA ASN A 185 -0.87 -5.11 -0.33
C ASN A 185 -1.86 -5.41 -1.45
N THR A 186 -3.11 -5.63 -1.09
CA THR A 186 -4.25 -5.68 -2.00
C THR A 186 -4.58 -4.28 -2.55
N GLU A 187 -4.38 -3.25 -1.74
CA GLU A 187 -4.55 -1.82 -2.00
C GLU A 187 -6.00 -1.37 -2.13
N THR A 188 -6.87 -2.13 -2.82
CA THR A 188 -8.27 -1.78 -3.07
C THR A 188 -9.12 -3.03 -3.38
N VAL A 189 -10.42 -2.82 -3.59
CA VAL A 189 -11.42 -3.86 -3.93
C VAL A 189 -11.35 -4.27 -5.41
N PRO A 190 -11.81 -5.48 -5.80
CA PRO A 190 -11.71 -6.02 -7.16
C PRO A 190 -12.24 -5.08 -8.26
N ARG A 191 -13.38 -4.41 -8.04
CA ARG A 191 -13.97 -3.47 -9.00
C ARG A 191 -13.03 -2.32 -9.36
N LEU A 192 -12.26 -1.84 -8.40
CA LEU A 192 -11.35 -0.70 -8.57
C LEU A 192 -9.94 -1.13 -8.99
N TYR A 193 -9.63 -2.43 -9.02
CA TYR A 193 -8.28 -2.93 -9.17
C TYR A 193 -7.57 -2.39 -10.40
N ARG A 194 -8.25 -2.41 -11.56
CA ARG A 194 -7.69 -1.93 -12.83
C ARG A 194 -7.36 -0.44 -12.83
N THR A 195 -8.20 0.38 -12.20
CA THR A 195 -8.01 1.83 -12.09
C THR A 195 -6.91 2.17 -11.10
N VAL A 196 -6.89 1.49 -9.96
CA VAL A 196 -5.98 1.79 -8.85
C VAL A 196 -4.60 1.17 -9.09
N ARG A 197 -4.52 -0.11 -9.44
CA ARG A 197 -3.26 -0.86 -9.58
C ARG A 197 -2.75 -0.99 -11.02
N GLY A 198 -3.58 -0.61 -12.00
CA GLY A 198 -3.25 -0.71 -13.41
C GLY A 198 -3.54 -2.09 -14.02
N ARG A 199 -3.31 -2.21 -15.34
CA ARG A 199 -3.75 -3.37 -16.14
C ARG A 199 -2.98 -4.67 -15.88
N LYS A 200 -1.75 -4.58 -15.40
CA LYS A 200 -0.90 -5.76 -15.17
C LYS A 200 -1.14 -6.43 -13.81
N SER A 201 -1.77 -5.74 -12.87
CA SER A 201 -2.07 -6.28 -11.55
C SER A 201 -3.40 -7.02 -11.58
N VAL A 202 -3.44 -8.22 -10.99
CA VAL A 202 -4.61 -9.10 -10.97
C VAL A 202 -4.95 -9.45 -9.53
N TYR A 203 -6.21 -9.21 -9.12
CA TYR A 203 -6.65 -9.43 -7.74
C TYR A 203 -6.43 -10.87 -7.28
N ALA A 204 -6.82 -11.85 -8.10
CA ALA A 204 -6.63 -13.26 -7.76
C ALA A 204 -5.13 -13.63 -7.58
N TRP A 205 -4.21 -13.01 -8.32
CA TRP A 205 -2.78 -13.24 -8.12
C TRP A 205 -2.27 -12.72 -6.78
N THR A 206 -2.83 -11.61 -6.30
CA THR A 206 -2.53 -11.08 -4.95
C THR A 206 -2.89 -12.10 -3.88
N LEU A 207 -4.07 -12.70 -3.98
CA LEU A 207 -4.53 -13.73 -3.05
C LEU A 207 -3.68 -15.00 -3.13
N CYS A 208 -3.44 -15.50 -4.36
CA CYS A 208 -2.58 -16.67 -4.58
C CYS A 208 -1.16 -16.45 -4.03
N LEU A 209 -0.55 -15.28 -4.28
CA LEU A 209 0.80 -14.96 -3.79
C LEU A 209 0.90 -15.04 -2.27
N LEU A 210 -0.09 -14.51 -1.55
CA LEU A 210 -0.16 -14.57 -0.08
C LEU A 210 -0.36 -16.01 0.43
N ALA A 211 -1.25 -16.77 -0.20
CA ALA A 211 -1.49 -18.17 0.13
C ALA A 211 -0.27 -19.05 -0.15
N ASP A 212 0.40 -18.83 -1.28
CA ASP A 212 1.61 -19.57 -1.64
C ASP A 212 2.78 -19.27 -0.71
N ALA A 213 2.97 -18.01 -0.30
CA ALA A 213 3.97 -17.66 0.72
C ALA A 213 3.71 -18.41 2.03
N LYS A 214 2.44 -18.49 2.46
CA LYS A 214 2.02 -19.24 3.64
C LYS A 214 2.25 -20.74 3.50
N ARG A 215 1.99 -21.29 2.31
CA ARG A 215 2.22 -22.72 1.99
C ARG A 215 3.71 -23.07 1.99
N LEU A 216 4.56 -22.19 1.44
CA LEU A 216 6.02 -22.39 1.41
C LEU A 216 6.65 -22.28 2.80
N SER A 217 6.14 -21.42 3.66
CA SER A 217 6.62 -21.23 5.04
C SER A 217 5.43 -21.04 5.99
N PRO A 218 4.91 -22.09 6.61
CA PRO A 218 3.75 -22.02 7.50
C PRO A 218 3.93 -21.07 8.70
N GLU A 219 5.16 -20.88 9.17
CA GLU A 219 5.50 -19.97 10.27
C GLU A 219 5.51 -18.49 9.87
N VAL A 220 5.68 -18.15 8.58
CA VAL A 220 5.69 -16.75 8.14
C VAL A 220 4.36 -16.09 8.49
N LYS A 221 4.43 -14.85 8.96
CA LYS A 221 3.22 -14.04 9.13
C LYS A 221 2.91 -13.36 7.81
N THR A 222 1.75 -13.66 7.25
CA THR A 222 1.28 -13.02 6.01
C THR A 222 0.51 -11.75 6.34
N LYS A 223 0.71 -10.72 5.54
CA LYS A 223 0.13 -9.39 5.76
C LYS A 223 -0.38 -8.79 4.47
N SER A 224 -1.48 -8.06 4.55
CA SER A 224 -1.98 -7.25 3.45
C SER A 224 -2.49 -5.90 3.94
N GLY A 225 -2.71 -4.97 3.02
CA GLY A 225 -3.21 -3.65 3.32
C GLY A 225 -4.16 -3.13 2.26
N LEU A 226 -5.12 -2.32 2.72
CA LEU A 226 -6.07 -1.59 1.88
C LEU A 226 -6.03 -0.10 2.18
N MET A 227 -6.18 0.68 1.14
CA MET A 227 -6.43 2.12 1.22
C MET A 227 -7.93 2.38 1.09
N LEU A 228 -8.47 3.19 1.99
CA LEU A 228 -9.87 3.61 1.98
C LEU A 228 -10.02 5.03 1.43
N GLY A 229 -11.15 5.27 0.79
CA GLY A 229 -11.48 6.57 0.19
C GLY A 229 -11.19 6.68 -1.31
N LEU A 230 -11.12 5.55 -2.01
CA LEU A 230 -10.98 5.43 -3.47
C LEU A 230 -12.30 5.14 -4.19
N GLY A 231 -13.45 5.08 -3.45
CA GLY A 231 -14.77 4.80 -3.98
C GLY A 231 -15.24 3.36 -3.78
N GLU A 232 -14.56 2.59 -2.94
CA GLU A 232 -15.01 1.28 -2.44
C GLU A 232 -16.27 1.40 -1.59
N THR A 233 -17.12 0.38 -1.62
CA THR A 233 -18.25 0.24 -0.71
C THR A 233 -17.85 -0.60 0.51
N ARG A 234 -18.68 -0.50 1.58
CA ARG A 234 -18.48 -1.32 2.79
C ARG A 234 -18.56 -2.81 2.49
N ASP A 235 -19.56 -3.25 1.72
CA ASP A 235 -19.76 -4.65 1.40
C ASP A 235 -18.57 -5.21 0.60
N GLU A 236 -18.05 -4.45 -0.36
CA GLU A 236 -16.85 -4.82 -1.11
C GLU A 236 -15.61 -4.98 -0.21
N LEU A 237 -15.48 -4.15 0.84
CA LEU A 237 -14.39 -4.29 1.83
C LEU A 237 -14.54 -5.58 2.64
N LEU A 238 -15.76 -5.91 3.07
CA LEU A 238 -16.03 -7.14 3.83
C LEU A 238 -15.78 -8.39 2.97
N ASP A 239 -16.13 -8.37 1.70
CA ASP A 239 -15.81 -9.44 0.75
C ASP A 239 -14.28 -9.63 0.64
N VAL A 240 -13.52 -8.54 0.51
CA VAL A 240 -12.06 -8.61 0.48
C VAL A 240 -11.47 -9.12 1.80
N PHE A 241 -12.06 -8.78 2.94
CA PHE A 241 -11.61 -9.31 4.24
C PHE A 241 -11.81 -10.82 4.31
N ALA A 242 -12.97 -11.32 3.85
CA ALA A 242 -13.24 -12.74 3.76
C ALA A 242 -12.24 -13.45 2.83
N ASP A 243 -12.04 -12.93 1.62
CA ASP A 243 -11.06 -13.47 0.68
C ASP A 243 -9.65 -13.56 1.28
N LEU A 244 -9.18 -12.52 1.97
CA LEU A 244 -7.87 -12.51 2.60
C LEU A 244 -7.74 -13.52 3.74
N VAL A 245 -8.77 -13.67 4.59
CA VAL A 245 -8.82 -14.68 5.65
C VAL A 245 -8.78 -16.08 5.07
N ASP A 246 -9.58 -16.36 4.04
CA ASP A 246 -9.66 -17.65 3.36
C ASP A 246 -8.32 -18.04 2.70
N HIS A 247 -7.51 -17.04 2.32
CA HIS A 247 -6.15 -17.25 1.79
C HIS A 247 -5.05 -17.20 2.86
N GLY A 248 -5.42 -17.27 4.14
CA GLY A 248 -4.48 -17.42 5.26
C GLY A 248 -3.71 -16.16 5.63
N VAL A 249 -4.27 -14.97 5.37
CA VAL A 249 -3.64 -13.70 5.76
C VAL A 249 -3.80 -13.46 7.25
N ASP A 250 -2.67 -13.31 7.96
CA ASP A 250 -2.65 -13.13 9.41
C ASP A 250 -2.92 -11.67 9.84
N TYR A 251 -2.37 -10.70 9.11
CA TYR A 251 -2.35 -9.29 9.50
C TYR A 251 -2.99 -8.39 8.44
N LEU A 252 -3.79 -7.42 8.89
CA LEU A 252 -4.44 -6.44 8.02
C LEU A 252 -4.09 -5.01 8.42
N THR A 253 -3.84 -4.15 7.43
CA THR A 253 -3.73 -2.71 7.63
C THR A 253 -4.78 -1.96 6.82
N LEU A 254 -5.50 -1.03 7.44
CA LEU A 254 -6.47 -0.15 6.80
C LEU A 254 -6.05 1.31 7.01
N GLY A 255 -5.85 2.06 5.93
CA GLY A 255 -5.41 3.44 6.00
C GLY A 255 -6.14 4.35 4.99
N GLN A 256 -6.26 5.63 5.29
CA GLN A 256 -6.84 6.59 4.35
C GLN A 256 -5.94 6.78 3.13
N TYR A 257 -6.49 6.67 1.93
CA TYR A 257 -5.83 7.15 0.73
C TYR A 257 -5.66 8.67 0.80
N LEU A 258 -4.45 9.14 0.56
CA LEU A 258 -4.13 10.56 0.42
C LEU A 258 -3.50 10.77 -0.94
N GLN A 259 -4.07 11.65 -1.75
CA GLN A 259 -3.57 11.95 -3.09
C GLN A 259 -2.15 12.55 -3.00
N PRO A 260 -1.11 11.86 -3.48
CA PRO A 260 0.27 12.32 -3.30
C PRO A 260 0.67 13.42 -4.29
N THR A 261 0.06 13.42 -5.49
CA THR A 261 0.28 14.40 -6.57
C THR A 261 -1.04 14.68 -7.29
N LEU A 262 -1.14 15.79 -7.99
CA LEU A 262 -2.36 16.13 -8.74
C LEU A 262 -2.68 15.15 -9.88
N ASP A 263 -1.67 14.44 -10.38
CA ASP A 263 -1.83 13.43 -11.43
C ASP A 263 -2.26 12.06 -10.90
N ALA A 264 -2.20 11.85 -9.59
CA ALA A 264 -2.70 10.64 -8.94
C ALA A 264 -4.23 10.67 -8.82
N LEU A 265 -4.83 9.50 -8.57
CA LEU A 265 -6.27 9.39 -8.39
C LEU A 265 -6.77 10.36 -7.32
N PRO A 266 -7.93 11.01 -7.53
CA PRO A 266 -8.51 11.87 -6.52
C PRO A 266 -8.96 11.06 -5.30
N VAL A 267 -9.07 11.75 -4.15
CA VAL A 267 -9.72 11.19 -2.97
C VAL A 267 -11.24 11.30 -3.17
N GLU A 268 -11.94 10.17 -3.19
CA GLU A 268 -13.40 10.14 -3.33
C GLU A 268 -14.10 10.55 -2.00
N ARG A 269 -13.56 10.09 -0.87
CA ARG A 269 -14.01 10.53 0.45
C ARG A 269 -12.91 10.43 1.50
N TYR A 270 -13.04 11.24 2.56
CA TYR A 270 -12.26 11.11 3.77
C TYR A 270 -13.05 10.31 4.80
N VAL A 271 -12.57 9.11 5.10
CA VAL A 271 -13.21 8.17 6.04
C VAL A 271 -13.03 8.68 7.47
N PRO A 272 -14.12 8.79 8.27
CA PRO A 272 -14.02 9.20 9.66
C PRO A 272 -13.24 8.19 10.52
N PRO A 273 -12.53 8.63 11.58
CA PRO A 273 -11.79 7.74 12.47
C PRO A 273 -12.65 6.61 13.07
N GLU A 274 -13.91 6.91 13.38
CA GLU A 274 -14.86 5.96 13.96
C GLU A 274 -15.13 4.78 13.03
N GLU A 275 -15.21 5.03 11.72
CA GLU A 275 -15.41 3.98 10.70
C GLU A 275 -14.17 3.07 10.58
N PHE A 276 -12.96 3.63 10.73
CA PHE A 276 -11.74 2.83 10.81
C PHE A 276 -11.75 1.90 12.03
N VAL A 277 -12.20 2.40 13.19
CA VAL A 277 -12.33 1.58 14.40
C VAL A 277 -13.31 0.44 14.16
N GLU A 278 -14.50 0.74 13.62
CA GLU A 278 -15.52 -0.26 13.32
C GLU A 278 -15.02 -1.33 12.35
N LEU A 279 -14.43 -0.93 11.22
CA LEU A 279 -13.88 -1.87 10.24
C LEU A 279 -12.74 -2.71 10.84
N GLY A 280 -11.94 -2.13 11.71
CA GLY A 280 -10.88 -2.85 12.42
C GLY A 280 -11.42 -3.95 13.34
N GLU A 281 -12.50 -3.69 14.09
CA GLU A 281 -13.13 -4.69 14.96
C GLU A 281 -13.83 -5.78 14.13
N ILE A 282 -14.48 -5.43 13.03
CA ILE A 282 -15.06 -6.40 12.10
C ILE A 282 -13.97 -7.33 11.56
N ALA A 283 -12.88 -6.77 11.05
CA ALA A 283 -11.78 -7.57 10.53
C ALA A 283 -11.20 -8.54 11.58
N LYS A 284 -11.03 -8.10 12.83
CA LYS A 284 -10.62 -8.98 13.93
C LYS A 284 -11.61 -10.11 14.15
N SER A 285 -12.92 -9.81 14.14
CA SER A 285 -13.97 -10.82 14.33
C SER A 285 -14.03 -11.83 13.18
N MET A 286 -13.59 -11.46 11.97
CA MET A 286 -13.51 -12.33 10.81
C MET A 286 -12.29 -13.28 10.83
N GLY A 287 -11.31 -13.07 11.71
CA GLY A 287 -10.21 -14.02 11.91
C GLY A 287 -8.80 -13.48 11.70
N PHE A 288 -8.62 -12.20 11.37
CA PHE A 288 -7.26 -11.63 11.34
C PHE A 288 -6.65 -11.63 12.73
N LYS A 289 -5.42 -12.10 12.86
CA LYS A 289 -4.69 -12.16 14.12
C LYS A 289 -4.34 -10.78 14.66
N LYS A 290 -4.02 -9.84 13.75
CA LYS A 290 -3.75 -8.44 14.09
C LYS A 290 -4.30 -7.52 13.01
N VAL A 291 -4.88 -6.41 13.46
CA VAL A 291 -5.42 -5.38 12.58
C VAL A 291 -4.93 -4.02 13.07
N ALA A 292 -4.29 -3.26 12.17
CA ALA A 292 -4.04 -1.84 12.36
C ALA A 292 -4.97 -1.06 11.44
N SER A 293 -5.87 -0.26 12.02
CA SER A 293 -6.89 0.48 11.28
C SER A 293 -6.95 1.92 11.77
N GLY A 294 -6.79 2.87 10.88
CA GLY A 294 -6.83 4.29 11.22
C GLY A 294 -6.43 5.22 10.07
N PRO A 295 -6.81 6.50 10.14
CA PRO A 295 -6.61 7.44 9.03
C PRO A 295 -5.16 7.59 8.56
N LEU A 296 -4.20 7.52 9.47
CA LEU A 296 -2.77 7.67 9.17
C LEU A 296 -2.01 6.34 9.09
N VAL A 297 -2.70 5.20 9.26
CA VAL A 297 -2.08 3.87 9.12
C VAL A 297 -1.55 3.69 7.70
N ARG A 298 -0.39 3.08 7.60
CA ARG A 298 0.28 2.63 6.38
C ARG A 298 0.80 1.21 6.61
N SER A 299 1.10 0.47 5.56
CA SER A 299 1.56 -0.93 5.67
C SER A 299 2.75 -1.10 6.60
N SER A 300 3.68 -0.14 6.63
CA SER A 300 4.88 -0.18 7.48
C SER A 300 4.79 0.72 8.73
N TYR A 301 3.66 1.42 8.94
CA TYR A 301 3.50 2.27 10.11
C TYR A 301 3.29 1.41 11.36
N HIS A 302 4.14 1.59 12.38
CA HIS A 302 4.17 0.75 13.58
C HIS A 302 4.27 -0.76 13.29
N ALA A 303 4.90 -1.14 12.17
CA ALA A 303 5.05 -2.54 11.77
C ALA A 303 5.74 -3.41 12.84
N ARG A 304 6.66 -2.82 13.61
CA ARG A 304 7.28 -3.47 14.77
C ARG A 304 6.25 -3.97 15.77
N ASP A 305 5.25 -3.16 16.12
CA ASP A 305 4.24 -3.50 17.12
C ASP A 305 3.32 -4.63 16.61
N MET A 306 3.11 -4.68 15.29
CA MET A 306 2.41 -5.78 14.65
C MET A 306 3.24 -7.07 14.60
N ALA A 307 4.56 -6.98 14.46
CA ALA A 307 5.43 -8.14 14.37
C ALA A 307 5.69 -8.82 15.74
N GLN A 308 5.55 -8.10 16.86
CA GLN A 308 5.77 -8.64 18.20
C GLN A 308 4.54 -9.42 18.68
N ASP A 309 4.70 -10.71 18.94
CA ASP A 309 3.66 -11.53 19.59
C ASP A 309 3.49 -11.12 21.06
N GLY A 310 2.35 -10.48 21.38
CA GLY A 310 1.75 -10.53 22.71
C GLY A 310 2.42 -9.80 23.87
N ARG A 311 3.23 -8.77 23.67
CA ARG A 311 3.64 -7.87 24.78
C ARG A 311 3.36 -6.42 24.40
N VAL A 312 2.12 -5.99 24.63
CA VAL A 312 1.85 -4.56 24.83
C VAL A 312 2.37 -4.27 26.24
N ALA A 313 3.41 -3.39 26.28
CA ALA A 313 3.88 -2.83 27.55
C ALA A 313 2.98 -1.66 27.93
#